data_9985e55a8a1631cc9cca57c839d0242a
#
_entry.id   9985e55a8a1631cc9cca57c839d0242a
#
_cell.length_a   1.000
_cell.length_b   1.000
_cell.length_c   1.000
_cell.angle_alpha   90.00
_cell.angle_beta   90.00
_cell.angle_gamma   90.00
#
_symmetry.space_group_name_H-M   'P 1'
#
loop_
_entity.id
_entity.type
_entity.pdbx_description
1 polymer ?
#
loop_
_entity_poly.entity_id
_entity_poly.type
_entity_poly.pdbx_seq_one_letter_code
_entity_poly.pdbx_strand_id
1 'polypeptide(L)'
;MKVAIAGAGNVGQFIAADLLAAGHQVTLLEKDPAVIEAARGSLEEAEWFPFDACEVLSLVMAGLRHADVVVAATGDDEDNLVISLLAKQEFAVPRVVARVNNPKNHALFNEAWGVDVAVSTPHILRSLVEEAVTVGSMVRLMQFEQGHVSLHEVTLADGSPSIGRTLRDLALPVDAAVVAVVREGHVVVPKEDTVFAVGDEVLAVTAEPSERYVREVLVGEPRRREVADEPEGAERLA
;
A
#
# COMPACT_ATOMS: atom_id res chain seq x y z
N MET A 1 13.34 3.23 -18.33
CA MET A 1 14.10 3.36 -17.07
C MET A 1 14.86 2.07 -16.83
N LYS A 2 15.94 2.12 -16.03
CA LYS A 2 16.69 0.95 -15.57
C LYS A 2 16.24 0.59 -14.16
N VAL A 3 15.68 -0.60 -14.00
CA VAL A 3 15.14 -1.07 -12.73
C VAL A 3 15.89 -2.31 -12.28
N ALA A 4 16.47 -2.27 -11.08
CA ALA A 4 17.09 -3.44 -10.46
C ALA A 4 16.13 -4.01 -9.42
N ILE A 5 15.89 -5.32 -9.50
CA ILE A 5 15.00 -6.04 -8.60
C ILE A 5 15.83 -7.06 -7.83
N ALA A 6 15.87 -6.95 -6.52
CA ALA A 6 16.49 -7.91 -5.62
C ALA A 6 15.46 -8.90 -5.08
N GLY A 7 15.67 -10.17 -5.38
CA GLY A 7 14.75 -11.26 -5.13
C GLY A 7 13.87 -11.58 -6.35
N ALA A 8 14.07 -12.75 -6.94
CA ALA A 8 13.29 -13.26 -8.08
C ALA A 8 12.28 -14.34 -7.66
N GLY A 9 11.70 -14.23 -6.49
CA GLY A 9 10.51 -14.99 -6.11
C GLY A 9 9.28 -14.57 -6.90
N ASN A 10 8.11 -15.14 -6.60
CA ASN A 10 6.87 -14.88 -7.36
C ASN A 10 6.57 -13.37 -7.55
N VAL A 11 6.80 -12.55 -6.52
CA VAL A 11 6.52 -11.10 -6.60
C VAL A 11 7.54 -10.40 -7.49
N GLY A 12 8.85 -10.70 -7.32
CA GLY A 12 9.90 -10.10 -8.14
C GLY A 12 9.77 -10.45 -9.62
N GLN A 13 9.44 -11.71 -9.94
CA GLN A 13 9.19 -12.16 -11.31
C GLN A 13 7.98 -11.45 -11.94
N PHE A 14 6.88 -11.33 -11.19
CA PHE A 14 5.69 -10.64 -11.67
C PHE A 14 5.99 -9.16 -12.01
N ILE A 15 6.65 -8.45 -11.10
CA ILE A 15 7.07 -7.07 -11.31
C ILE A 15 8.01 -6.95 -12.51
N ALA A 16 8.97 -7.88 -12.63
CA ALA A 16 9.92 -7.89 -13.75
C ALA A 16 9.22 -8.04 -15.10
N ALA A 17 8.25 -8.98 -15.19
CA ALA A 17 7.48 -9.21 -16.41
C ALA A 17 6.69 -7.97 -16.85
N ASP A 18 6.00 -7.32 -15.92
CA ASP A 18 5.23 -6.12 -16.21
C ASP A 18 6.12 -4.94 -16.64
N LEU A 19 7.28 -4.77 -15.99
CA LEU A 19 8.22 -3.71 -16.35
C LEU A 19 8.88 -3.94 -17.71
N LEU A 20 9.22 -5.20 -18.05
CA LEU A 20 9.74 -5.56 -19.39
C LEU A 20 8.67 -5.29 -20.44
N ALA A 21 7.43 -5.69 -20.23
CA ALA A 21 6.31 -5.43 -21.12
C ALA A 21 6.06 -3.92 -21.33
N ALA A 22 6.35 -3.09 -20.31
CA ALA A 22 6.30 -1.64 -20.38
C ALA A 22 7.54 -1.01 -21.06
N GLY A 23 8.52 -1.81 -21.51
CA GLY A 23 9.72 -1.35 -22.22
C GLY A 23 10.83 -0.83 -21.31
N HIS A 24 10.84 -1.22 -20.02
CA HIS A 24 11.92 -0.90 -19.10
C HIS A 24 13.06 -1.93 -19.21
N GLN A 25 14.27 -1.51 -18.86
CA GLN A 25 15.41 -2.43 -18.70
C GLN A 25 15.38 -2.98 -17.29
N VAL A 26 15.34 -4.29 -17.15
CA VAL A 26 15.23 -4.96 -15.85
C VAL A 26 16.47 -5.81 -15.58
N THR A 27 17.05 -5.58 -14.42
CA THR A 27 18.13 -6.39 -13.84
C THR A 27 17.56 -7.16 -12.63
N LEU A 28 17.74 -8.48 -12.59
CA LEU A 28 17.33 -9.34 -11.50
C LEU A 28 18.54 -9.87 -10.73
N LEU A 29 18.55 -9.68 -9.41
CA LEU A 29 19.51 -10.29 -8.50
C LEU A 29 18.80 -11.39 -7.70
N GLU A 30 19.29 -12.62 -7.81
CA GLU A 30 18.76 -13.77 -7.10
C GLU A 30 19.91 -14.72 -6.73
N LYS A 31 19.98 -15.08 -5.46
CA LYS A 31 21.07 -15.95 -4.96
C LYS A 31 20.80 -17.44 -5.13
N ASP A 32 19.53 -17.83 -5.29
CA ASP A 32 19.16 -19.25 -5.46
C ASP A 32 19.19 -19.65 -6.94
N PRO A 33 20.11 -20.53 -7.35
CA PRO A 33 20.21 -21.00 -8.73
C PRO A 33 18.94 -21.72 -9.23
N ALA A 34 18.21 -22.39 -8.33
CA ALA A 34 17.00 -23.12 -8.71
C ALA A 34 15.87 -22.13 -9.10
N VAL A 35 15.76 -20.99 -8.43
CA VAL A 35 14.82 -19.93 -8.78
C VAL A 35 15.19 -19.32 -10.14
N ILE A 36 16.48 -19.07 -10.38
CA ILE A 36 16.96 -18.52 -11.64
C ILE A 36 16.65 -19.50 -12.80
N GLU A 37 16.96 -20.78 -12.64
CA GLU A 37 16.71 -21.79 -13.66
C GLU A 37 15.23 -21.90 -14.02
N ALA A 38 14.36 -21.86 -13.02
CA ALA A 38 12.90 -21.95 -13.21
C ALA A 38 12.30 -20.71 -13.90
N ALA A 39 12.83 -19.52 -13.62
CA ALA A 39 12.24 -18.26 -14.06
C ALA A 39 12.85 -17.68 -15.34
N ARG A 40 14.10 -18.01 -15.65
CA ARG A 40 14.87 -17.37 -16.73
C ARG A 40 14.22 -17.52 -18.10
N GLY A 41 13.57 -18.65 -18.38
CA GLY A 41 12.91 -18.91 -19.66
C GLY A 41 11.67 -18.04 -19.89
N SER A 42 11.03 -17.54 -18.82
CA SER A 42 9.88 -16.62 -18.93
C SER A 42 10.27 -15.14 -18.92
N LEU A 43 11.51 -14.82 -18.56
CA LEU A 43 12.05 -13.45 -18.45
C LEU A 43 13.38 -13.34 -19.21
N GLU A 44 13.39 -13.77 -20.48
CA GLU A 44 14.59 -13.80 -21.33
C GLU A 44 15.23 -12.43 -21.56
N GLU A 45 14.41 -11.37 -21.55
CA GLU A 45 14.87 -9.99 -21.76
C GLU A 45 15.49 -9.36 -20.49
N ALA A 46 15.34 -9.99 -19.32
CA ALA A 46 15.96 -9.52 -18.10
C ALA A 46 17.45 -9.90 -18.03
N GLU A 47 18.25 -9.00 -17.45
CA GLU A 47 19.63 -9.29 -17.12
C GLU A 47 19.69 -9.97 -15.74
N TRP A 48 20.29 -11.17 -15.68
CA TRP A 48 20.30 -11.99 -14.46
C TRP A 48 21.66 -12.01 -13.79
N PHE A 49 21.67 -11.72 -12.48
CA PHE A 49 22.86 -11.79 -11.63
C PHE A 49 22.63 -12.82 -10.50
N PRO A 50 23.39 -13.95 -10.51
CA PRO A 50 23.28 -15.00 -9.50
C PRO A 50 24.03 -14.62 -8.22
N PHE A 51 23.65 -13.53 -7.57
CA PHE A 51 24.37 -12.97 -6.43
C PHE A 51 23.44 -12.62 -5.29
N ASP A 52 23.99 -12.56 -4.08
CA ASP A 52 23.31 -12.01 -2.91
C ASP A 52 23.29 -10.49 -3.00
N ALA A 53 22.08 -9.92 -3.01
CA ALA A 53 21.89 -8.49 -3.11
C ALA A 53 22.21 -7.72 -1.80
N CYS A 54 22.49 -8.43 -0.71
CA CYS A 54 22.98 -7.83 0.54
C CYS A 54 24.49 -7.56 0.52
N GLU A 55 25.19 -7.94 -0.57
CA GLU A 55 26.63 -7.73 -0.72
C GLU A 55 26.95 -6.57 -1.67
N VAL A 56 27.79 -5.63 -1.20
CA VAL A 56 28.20 -4.45 -2.01
C VAL A 56 28.81 -4.84 -3.35
N LEU A 57 29.66 -5.87 -3.37
CA LEU A 57 30.30 -6.35 -4.61
C LEU A 57 29.29 -6.88 -5.62
N SER A 58 28.28 -7.58 -5.16
CA SER A 58 27.15 -8.07 -5.98
C SER A 58 26.42 -6.92 -6.67
N LEU A 59 26.13 -5.87 -5.91
CA LEU A 59 25.45 -4.68 -6.39
C LEU A 59 26.32 -3.87 -7.37
N VAL A 60 27.65 -3.82 -7.15
CA VAL A 60 28.60 -3.23 -8.11
C VAL A 60 28.56 -3.99 -9.44
N MET A 61 28.63 -5.34 -9.38
CA MET A 61 28.61 -6.19 -10.58
C MET A 61 27.29 -6.09 -11.34
N ALA A 62 26.18 -5.94 -10.65
CA ALA A 62 24.86 -5.70 -11.23
C ALA A 62 24.66 -4.26 -11.75
N GLY A 63 25.65 -3.39 -11.59
CA GLY A 63 25.61 -2.04 -12.14
C GLY A 63 24.61 -1.09 -11.45
N LEU A 64 24.35 -1.27 -10.15
CA LEU A 64 23.35 -0.49 -9.41
C LEU A 64 23.54 1.03 -9.49
N ARG A 65 24.78 1.51 -9.70
CA ARG A 65 25.04 2.96 -9.91
C ARG A 65 24.29 3.57 -11.09
N HIS A 66 23.80 2.73 -12.00
CA HIS A 66 23.09 3.15 -13.19
C HIS A 66 21.59 2.85 -13.11
N ALA A 67 21.12 2.30 -11.99
CA ALA A 67 19.71 2.05 -11.78
C ALA A 67 18.95 3.35 -11.44
N ASP A 68 17.81 3.54 -12.09
CA ASP A 68 16.88 4.63 -11.76
C ASP A 68 16.02 4.26 -10.55
N VAL A 69 15.72 2.97 -10.41
CA VAL A 69 14.90 2.41 -9.33
C VAL A 69 15.50 1.09 -8.85
N VAL A 70 15.47 0.87 -7.54
CA VAL A 70 15.71 -0.44 -6.92
C VAL A 70 14.44 -0.92 -6.26
N VAL A 71 14.10 -2.18 -6.49
CA VAL A 71 12.99 -2.88 -5.82
C VAL A 71 13.57 -3.99 -4.96
N ALA A 72 13.51 -3.84 -3.63
CA ALA A 72 13.86 -4.89 -2.68
C ALA A 72 12.61 -5.75 -2.42
N ALA A 73 12.57 -6.95 -3.03
CA ALA A 73 11.40 -7.82 -3.07
C ALA A 73 11.70 -9.25 -2.61
N THR A 74 12.71 -9.43 -1.74
CA THR A 74 13.03 -10.72 -1.16
C THR A 74 11.95 -11.20 -0.18
N GLY A 75 12.04 -12.45 0.26
CA GLY A 75 11.16 -13.00 1.29
C GLY A 75 11.51 -12.59 2.72
N ASP A 76 12.58 -11.84 2.91
CA ASP A 76 13.14 -11.46 4.21
C ASP A 76 13.17 -9.93 4.38
N ASP A 77 12.64 -9.45 5.51
CA ASP A 77 12.52 -8.01 5.75
C ASP A 77 13.88 -7.38 6.06
N GLU A 78 14.76 -8.10 6.74
CA GLU A 78 16.11 -7.68 7.07
C GLU A 78 16.95 -7.52 5.81
N ASP A 79 16.88 -8.48 4.88
CA ASP A 79 17.53 -8.40 3.57
C ASP A 79 17.00 -7.16 2.80
N ASN A 80 15.67 -6.95 2.77
CA ASN A 80 15.08 -5.80 2.08
C ASN A 80 15.53 -4.46 2.65
N LEU A 81 15.70 -4.35 3.97
CA LEU A 81 16.25 -3.15 4.61
C LEU A 81 17.71 -2.92 4.26
N VAL A 82 18.55 -3.97 4.31
CA VAL A 82 19.98 -3.89 3.94
C VAL A 82 20.14 -3.47 2.49
N ILE A 83 19.40 -4.08 1.56
CA ILE A 83 19.42 -3.76 0.14
C ILE A 83 19.03 -2.28 -0.08
N SER A 84 17.97 -1.83 0.59
CA SER A 84 17.50 -0.45 0.49
C SER A 84 18.54 0.55 0.97
N LEU A 85 19.13 0.27 2.13
CA LEU A 85 20.18 1.11 2.72
C LEU A 85 21.41 1.21 1.80
N LEU A 86 21.89 0.07 1.29
CA LEU A 86 23.02 0.02 0.36
C LEU A 86 22.70 0.78 -0.94
N ALA A 87 21.52 0.57 -1.52
CA ALA A 87 21.10 1.25 -2.73
C ALA A 87 21.13 2.77 -2.57
N LYS A 88 20.70 3.31 -1.43
CA LYS A 88 20.73 4.74 -1.15
C LYS A 88 22.11 5.26 -0.81
N GLN A 89 22.81 4.64 0.14
CA GLN A 89 24.03 5.21 0.72
C GLN A 89 25.27 4.96 -0.15
N GLU A 90 25.41 3.75 -0.72
CA GLU A 90 26.58 3.39 -1.50
C GLU A 90 26.42 3.67 -3.00
N PHE A 91 25.22 3.58 -3.52
CA PHE A 91 24.95 3.70 -4.95
C PHE A 91 24.18 4.95 -5.34
N ALA A 92 23.66 5.71 -4.38
CA ALA A 92 22.88 6.94 -4.59
C ALA A 92 21.69 6.72 -5.56
N VAL A 93 21.03 5.57 -5.48
CA VAL A 93 19.87 5.25 -6.33
C VAL A 93 18.75 6.24 -6.06
N PRO A 94 18.18 6.88 -7.09
CA PRO A 94 17.18 7.93 -6.90
C PRO A 94 15.93 7.45 -6.17
N ARG A 95 15.47 6.21 -6.46
CA ARG A 95 14.23 5.67 -5.89
C ARG A 95 14.38 4.23 -5.45
N VAL A 96 13.97 3.96 -4.23
CA VAL A 96 13.98 2.61 -3.63
C VAL A 96 12.58 2.25 -3.16
N VAL A 97 12.07 1.13 -3.69
CA VAL A 97 10.80 0.52 -3.28
C VAL A 97 11.12 -0.75 -2.53
N ALA A 98 10.56 -0.93 -1.35
CA ALA A 98 10.82 -2.12 -0.54
C ALA A 98 9.54 -2.84 -0.13
N ARG A 99 9.55 -4.15 -0.28
CA ARG A 99 8.49 -5.02 0.20
C ARG A 99 8.64 -5.25 1.69
N VAL A 100 7.53 -5.11 2.41
CA VAL A 100 7.39 -5.46 3.82
C VAL A 100 6.63 -6.77 3.93
N ASN A 101 7.30 -7.83 4.36
CA ASN A 101 6.69 -9.15 4.53
C ASN A 101 5.92 -9.26 5.85
N ASN A 102 6.52 -8.76 6.94
CA ASN A 102 5.89 -8.76 8.26
C ASN A 102 5.37 -7.35 8.60
N PRO A 103 4.05 -7.15 8.78
CA PRO A 103 3.48 -5.84 9.12
C PRO A 103 4.06 -5.17 10.36
N LYS A 104 4.59 -5.95 11.30
CA LYS A 104 5.23 -5.42 12.53
C LYS A 104 6.51 -4.65 12.23
N ASN A 105 7.18 -4.95 11.13
CA ASN A 105 8.42 -4.31 10.72
C ASN A 105 8.18 -3.03 9.89
N HIS A 106 6.93 -2.73 9.52
CA HIS A 106 6.60 -1.62 8.62
C HIS A 106 7.21 -0.28 9.05
N ALA A 107 7.25 0.01 10.33
CA ALA A 107 7.83 1.26 10.86
C ALA A 107 9.35 1.41 10.61
N LEU A 108 10.05 0.31 10.33
CA LEU A 108 11.48 0.31 9.99
C LEU A 108 11.72 0.74 8.53
N PHE A 109 10.75 0.51 7.64
CA PHE A 109 10.86 0.82 6.22
C PHE A 109 10.58 2.30 5.96
N ASN A 110 11.57 3.14 6.21
CA ASN A 110 11.50 4.59 6.13
C ASN A 110 12.79 5.17 5.53
N GLU A 111 12.88 6.49 5.40
CA GLU A 111 14.04 7.18 4.81
C GLU A 111 15.36 6.89 5.52
N ALA A 112 15.36 6.69 6.84
CA ALA A 112 16.59 6.37 7.59
C ALA A 112 17.18 5.02 7.14
N TRP A 113 16.36 4.12 6.63
CA TRP A 113 16.75 2.84 6.03
C TRP A 113 16.83 2.89 4.50
N GLY A 114 16.76 4.08 3.91
CA GLY A 114 16.88 4.27 2.46
C GLY A 114 15.63 3.87 1.66
N VAL A 115 14.48 3.74 2.29
CA VAL A 115 13.22 3.36 1.64
C VAL A 115 12.40 4.58 1.30
N ASP A 116 12.10 4.78 0.01
CA ASP A 116 11.20 5.84 -0.44
C ASP A 116 9.74 5.37 -0.45
N VAL A 117 9.52 4.09 -0.76
CA VAL A 117 8.18 3.49 -0.79
C VAL A 117 8.20 2.12 -0.13
N ALA A 118 7.47 1.98 0.96
CA ALA A 118 7.26 0.70 1.65
C ALA A 118 5.93 0.07 1.20
N VAL A 119 5.98 -1.18 0.71
CA VAL A 119 4.78 -1.91 0.24
C VAL A 119 4.55 -3.14 1.10
N SER A 120 3.48 -3.14 1.89
CA SER A 120 3.08 -4.26 2.72
C SER A 120 1.83 -4.95 2.16
N THR A 121 2.02 -6.11 1.50
CA THR A 121 0.91 -6.92 0.99
C THR A 121 -0.11 -7.30 2.09
N PRO A 122 0.30 -7.71 3.31
CA PRO A 122 -0.65 -7.99 4.38
C PRO A 122 -1.49 -6.77 4.79
N HIS A 123 -0.92 -5.56 4.79
CA HIS A 123 -1.69 -4.35 5.09
C HIS A 123 -2.72 -4.05 3.99
N ILE A 124 -2.34 -4.19 2.72
CA ILE A 124 -3.26 -3.99 1.58
C ILE A 124 -4.41 -5.00 1.65
N LEU A 125 -4.09 -6.30 1.83
CA LEU A 125 -5.11 -7.34 1.97
C LEU A 125 -6.04 -7.10 3.15
N ARG A 126 -5.49 -6.69 4.31
CA ARG A 126 -6.31 -6.35 5.48
C ARG A 126 -7.29 -5.23 5.16
N SER A 127 -6.82 -4.15 4.51
CA SER A 127 -7.69 -3.02 4.13
C SER A 127 -8.83 -3.46 3.20
N LEU A 128 -8.54 -4.28 2.19
CA LEU A 128 -9.54 -4.82 1.27
C LEU A 128 -10.53 -5.77 1.97
N VAL A 129 -10.07 -6.58 2.93
CA VAL A 129 -10.95 -7.43 3.74
C VAL A 129 -11.81 -6.59 4.68
N GLU A 130 -11.23 -5.59 5.34
CA GLU A 130 -11.99 -4.66 6.20
C GLU A 130 -13.09 -3.96 5.39
N GLU A 131 -12.79 -3.50 4.17
CA GLU A 131 -13.77 -2.94 3.23
C GLU A 131 -14.89 -3.94 2.93
N ALA A 132 -14.54 -5.16 2.52
CA ALA A 132 -15.52 -6.18 2.13
C ALA A 132 -16.46 -6.62 3.26
N VAL A 133 -16.01 -6.53 4.53
CA VAL A 133 -16.80 -6.99 5.69
C VAL A 133 -17.43 -5.86 6.49
N THR A 134 -17.12 -4.60 6.18
CA THR A 134 -17.54 -3.45 6.99
C THR A 134 -18.18 -2.38 6.13
N VAL A 135 -19.49 -2.53 5.87
CA VAL A 135 -20.27 -1.44 5.25
C VAL A 135 -20.36 -0.26 6.21
N GLY A 136 -20.05 0.96 5.74
CA GLY A 136 -20.11 2.17 6.54
C GLY A 136 -18.85 2.44 7.37
N SER A 137 -17.68 1.96 6.96
CA SER A 137 -16.40 2.38 7.51
C SER A 137 -15.53 3.07 6.45
N MET A 138 -14.63 3.92 6.90
CA MET A 138 -13.65 4.58 6.04
C MET A 138 -12.38 3.73 5.99
N VAL A 139 -12.06 3.19 4.82
CA VAL A 139 -10.93 2.30 4.56
C VAL A 139 -9.84 3.07 3.84
N ARG A 140 -8.60 2.94 4.29
CA ARG A 140 -7.44 3.54 3.63
C ARG A 140 -6.93 2.63 2.52
N LEU A 141 -7.04 3.08 1.27
CA LEU A 141 -6.58 2.34 0.09
C LEU A 141 -5.09 2.55 -0.18
N MET A 142 -4.61 3.80 -0.06
CA MET A 142 -3.24 4.16 -0.43
C MET A 142 -2.74 5.35 0.39
N GLN A 143 -1.42 5.41 0.61
CA GLN A 143 -0.72 6.55 1.20
C GLN A 143 0.22 7.19 0.18
N PHE A 144 0.29 8.51 0.20
CA PHE A 144 1.19 9.33 -0.61
C PHE A 144 2.12 10.14 0.28
N GLU A 145 3.19 10.69 -0.29
CA GLU A 145 4.09 11.63 0.37
C GLU A 145 4.49 11.16 1.78
N GLN A 146 5.11 9.97 1.85
CA GLN A 146 5.61 9.41 3.11
C GLN A 146 4.54 9.24 4.20
N GLY A 147 3.28 9.08 3.77
CA GLY A 147 2.17 8.81 4.69
C GLY A 147 1.40 10.04 5.16
N HIS A 148 1.77 11.24 4.72
CA HIS A 148 1.07 12.47 5.13
C HIS A 148 -0.26 12.69 4.43
N VAL A 149 -0.47 12.07 3.25
CA VAL A 149 -1.71 12.13 2.48
C VAL A 149 -2.19 10.72 2.18
N SER A 150 -3.47 10.47 2.35
CA SER A 150 -4.07 9.16 2.12
C SER A 150 -5.30 9.24 1.21
N LEU A 151 -5.45 8.22 0.36
CA LEU A 151 -6.69 7.96 -0.36
C LEU A 151 -7.53 6.98 0.45
N HIS A 152 -8.77 7.35 0.67
CA HIS A 152 -9.75 6.55 1.41
C HIS A 152 -10.95 6.23 0.54
N GLU A 153 -11.56 5.10 0.84
CA GLU A 153 -12.86 4.70 0.33
C GLU A 153 -13.86 4.57 1.48
N VAL A 154 -15.10 4.94 1.19
CA VAL A 154 -16.23 4.85 2.13
C VAL A 154 -17.47 4.42 1.37
N THR A 155 -18.04 3.27 1.67
CA THR A 155 -19.40 2.94 1.24
C THR A 155 -20.39 3.50 2.25
N LEU A 156 -21.24 4.43 1.82
CA LEU A 156 -22.22 5.09 2.69
C LEU A 156 -23.34 4.12 3.08
N ALA A 157 -23.38 3.75 4.36
CA ALA A 157 -24.42 2.91 4.93
C ALA A 157 -25.67 3.72 5.27
N ASP A 158 -26.80 3.03 5.46
CA ASP A 158 -27.98 3.65 6.02
C ASP A 158 -27.67 4.20 7.43
N GLY A 159 -27.95 5.49 7.63
CA GLY A 159 -27.59 6.22 8.86
C GLY A 159 -26.24 6.96 8.81
N SER A 160 -25.49 6.93 7.70
CA SER A 160 -24.34 7.82 7.51
C SER A 160 -24.77 9.28 7.54
N PRO A 161 -24.09 10.18 8.29
CA PRO A 161 -24.53 11.57 8.48
C PRO A 161 -24.42 12.42 7.21
N SER A 162 -23.73 11.95 6.19
CA SER A 162 -23.62 12.60 4.88
C SER A 162 -24.83 12.38 3.97
N ILE A 163 -25.65 11.37 4.22
CA ILE A 163 -26.79 11.04 3.35
C ILE A 163 -27.78 12.20 3.30
N GLY A 164 -28.21 12.56 2.07
CA GLY A 164 -29.13 13.65 1.81
C GLY A 164 -28.48 15.06 1.90
N ARG A 165 -27.19 15.14 2.24
CA ARG A 165 -26.44 16.40 2.25
C ARG A 165 -25.68 16.59 0.95
N THR A 166 -25.43 17.85 0.59
CA THR A 166 -24.56 18.17 -0.55
C THR A 166 -23.08 18.12 -0.13
N LEU A 167 -22.18 18.00 -1.10
CA LEU A 167 -20.74 18.09 -0.82
C LEU A 167 -20.37 19.39 -0.14
N ARG A 168 -21.01 20.52 -0.52
CA ARG A 168 -20.84 21.83 0.13
C ARG A 168 -21.21 21.79 1.61
N ASP A 169 -22.32 21.11 1.96
CA ASP A 169 -22.82 21.04 3.33
C ASP A 169 -21.91 20.24 4.26
N LEU A 170 -21.04 19.39 3.70
CA LEU A 170 -20.08 18.62 4.49
C LEU A 170 -18.96 19.51 5.06
N ALA A 171 -18.73 20.69 4.47
CA ALA A 171 -17.74 21.68 4.92
C ALA A 171 -16.35 21.04 5.16
N LEU A 172 -15.87 20.27 4.17
CA LEU A 172 -14.59 19.56 4.29
C LEU A 172 -13.44 20.55 4.52
N PRO A 173 -12.40 20.14 5.30
CA PRO A 173 -11.18 20.93 5.47
C PRO A 173 -10.47 21.18 4.14
N VAL A 174 -9.63 22.23 4.09
CA VAL A 174 -8.89 22.63 2.87
C VAL A 174 -7.91 21.59 2.36
N ASP A 175 -7.49 20.67 3.22
CA ASP A 175 -6.56 19.56 2.97
C ASP A 175 -7.28 18.21 2.84
N ALA A 176 -8.59 18.25 2.56
CA ALA A 176 -9.42 17.07 2.26
C ALA A 176 -10.32 17.33 1.05
N ALA A 177 -10.48 16.34 0.19
CA ALA A 177 -11.32 16.42 -0.99
C ALA A 177 -12.01 15.08 -1.29
N VAL A 178 -13.29 15.12 -1.70
CA VAL A 178 -13.93 13.99 -2.37
C VAL A 178 -13.57 14.07 -3.84
N VAL A 179 -12.91 13.03 -4.35
CA VAL A 179 -12.37 12.99 -5.72
C VAL A 179 -13.29 12.26 -6.69
N ALA A 180 -14.06 11.29 -6.21
CA ALA A 180 -15.05 10.57 -7.00
C ALA A 180 -16.15 9.99 -6.10
N VAL A 181 -17.31 9.75 -6.68
CA VAL A 181 -18.39 8.93 -6.11
C VAL A 181 -18.75 7.87 -7.13
N VAL A 182 -18.81 6.61 -6.73
CA VAL A 182 -19.35 5.55 -7.56
C VAL A 182 -20.76 5.23 -7.07
N ARG A 183 -21.72 5.32 -7.96
CA ARG A 183 -23.13 5.06 -7.68
C ARG A 183 -23.69 4.09 -8.70
N GLU A 184 -24.19 2.95 -8.25
CA GLU A 184 -24.75 1.91 -9.12
C GLU A 184 -23.79 1.51 -10.27
N GLY A 185 -22.48 1.43 -9.97
CA GLY A 185 -21.43 1.11 -10.93
C GLY A 185 -21.05 2.25 -11.89
N HIS A 186 -21.56 3.46 -11.69
CA HIS A 186 -21.24 4.63 -12.52
C HIS A 186 -20.41 5.66 -11.74
N VAL A 187 -19.40 6.22 -12.39
CA VAL A 187 -18.60 7.29 -11.79
C VAL A 187 -19.34 8.62 -11.87
N VAL A 188 -19.55 9.23 -10.71
CA VAL A 188 -20.07 10.58 -10.56
C VAL A 188 -18.91 11.48 -10.16
N VAL A 189 -18.61 12.50 -10.99
CA VAL A 189 -17.65 13.54 -10.62
C VAL A 189 -18.33 14.49 -9.63
N PRO A 190 -17.86 14.57 -8.38
CA PRO A 190 -18.53 15.34 -7.36
C PRO A 190 -18.44 16.83 -7.65
N LYS A 191 -19.57 17.52 -7.46
CA LYS A 191 -19.68 19.00 -7.49
C LYS A 191 -20.21 19.44 -6.13
N GLU A 192 -20.14 20.73 -5.88
CA GLU A 192 -20.62 21.30 -4.62
C GLU A 192 -22.08 20.96 -4.29
N ASP A 193 -22.93 20.80 -5.32
CA ASP A 193 -24.34 20.44 -5.25
C ASP A 193 -24.62 18.94 -5.33
N THR A 194 -23.59 18.10 -5.42
CA THR A 194 -23.75 16.65 -5.44
C THR A 194 -24.29 16.18 -4.09
N VAL A 195 -25.47 15.55 -4.11
CA VAL A 195 -26.12 14.98 -2.92
C VAL A 195 -25.69 13.53 -2.76
N PHE A 196 -25.27 13.17 -1.55
CA PHE A 196 -24.88 11.80 -1.22
C PHE A 196 -26.10 10.91 -0.94
N ALA A 197 -26.02 9.66 -1.37
CA ALA A 197 -27.06 8.65 -1.22
C ALA A 197 -26.52 7.38 -0.53
N VAL A 198 -27.44 6.58 -0.01
CA VAL A 198 -27.10 5.25 0.54
C VAL A 198 -26.51 4.38 -0.58
N GLY A 199 -25.43 3.68 -0.27
CA GLY A 199 -24.71 2.82 -1.22
C GLY A 199 -23.72 3.55 -2.12
N ASP A 200 -23.56 4.88 -1.99
CA ASP A 200 -22.49 5.58 -2.68
C ASP A 200 -21.11 5.10 -2.15
N GLU A 201 -20.22 4.73 -3.06
CA GLU A 201 -18.81 4.49 -2.77
C GLU A 201 -18.06 5.81 -2.98
N VAL A 202 -17.62 6.42 -1.90
CA VAL A 202 -17.00 7.75 -1.89
C VAL A 202 -15.47 7.61 -1.80
N LEU A 203 -14.76 8.12 -2.81
CA LEU A 203 -13.31 8.22 -2.77
C LEU A 203 -12.90 9.61 -2.26
N ALA A 204 -12.16 9.64 -1.15
CA ALA A 204 -11.68 10.87 -0.53
C ALA A 204 -10.17 10.86 -0.34
N VAL A 205 -9.52 11.98 -0.65
CA VAL A 205 -8.10 12.23 -0.35
C VAL A 205 -8.04 13.16 0.86
N THR A 206 -7.25 12.78 1.86
CA THR A 206 -7.13 13.54 3.11
C THR A 206 -5.68 13.64 3.56
N ALA A 207 -5.29 14.78 4.10
CA ALA A 207 -4.09 14.87 4.93
C ALA A 207 -4.37 14.25 6.32
N GLU A 208 -3.31 13.78 6.99
CA GLU A 208 -3.41 13.09 8.28
C GLU A 208 -4.24 13.86 9.34
N PRO A 209 -4.07 15.19 9.53
CA PRO A 209 -4.86 15.92 10.52
C PRO A 209 -6.37 15.96 10.23
N SER A 210 -6.76 15.82 8.97
CA SER A 210 -8.16 15.93 8.51
C SER A 210 -8.88 14.59 8.41
N GLU A 211 -8.18 13.46 8.50
CA GLU A 211 -8.75 12.11 8.36
C GLU A 211 -9.90 11.89 9.35
N ARG A 212 -9.71 12.27 10.61
CA ARG A 212 -10.73 12.11 11.64
C ARG A 212 -12.02 12.86 11.31
N TYR A 213 -11.89 14.12 10.91
CA TYR A 213 -13.06 14.93 10.56
C TYR A 213 -13.83 14.36 9.37
N VAL A 214 -13.10 13.96 8.31
CA VAL A 214 -13.72 13.36 7.11
C VAL A 214 -14.45 12.06 7.47
N ARG A 215 -13.87 11.24 8.33
CA ARG A 215 -14.51 10.03 8.86
C ARG A 215 -15.81 10.35 9.60
N GLU A 216 -15.78 11.32 10.53
CA GLU A 216 -16.94 11.71 11.31
C GLU A 216 -18.08 12.24 10.42
N VAL A 217 -17.75 12.99 9.37
CA VAL A 217 -18.74 13.60 8.47
C VAL A 217 -19.32 12.59 7.48
N LEU A 218 -18.51 11.66 6.95
CA LEU A 218 -18.97 10.67 5.98
C LEU A 218 -19.62 9.45 6.65
N VAL A 219 -19.02 8.94 7.72
CA VAL A 219 -19.41 7.67 8.36
C VAL A 219 -20.19 7.88 9.65
N GLY A 220 -19.85 8.92 10.41
CA GLY A 220 -20.30 9.13 11.78
C GLY A 220 -19.33 8.55 12.82
N GLU A 221 -19.67 8.68 14.09
CA GLU A 221 -18.87 8.06 15.16
C GLU A 221 -18.93 6.54 15.06
N PRO A 222 -17.81 5.85 15.26
CA PRO A 222 -17.81 4.39 15.28
C PRO A 222 -18.77 3.93 16.40
N ARG A 223 -19.83 3.21 16.03
CA ARG A 223 -20.68 2.55 17.03
C ARG A 223 -19.75 1.64 17.84
N ARG A 224 -19.49 1.98 19.10
CA ARG A 224 -18.94 1.03 20.07
C ARG A 224 -19.89 -0.16 20.04
N ARG A 225 -19.41 -1.33 19.60
CA ARG A 225 -20.11 -2.57 19.94
C ARG A 225 -20.19 -2.58 21.46
N GLU A 226 -21.38 -2.40 22.01
CA GLU A 226 -21.65 -2.82 23.38
C GLU A 226 -21.29 -4.31 23.42
N VAL A 227 -20.18 -4.60 24.06
CA VAL A 227 -19.89 -5.96 24.52
C VAL A 227 -21.08 -6.24 25.43
N ALA A 228 -21.99 -7.10 24.96
CA ALA A 228 -23.07 -7.59 25.80
C ALA A 228 -22.41 -8.12 27.06
N ASP A 229 -22.70 -7.49 28.20
CA ASP A 229 -22.38 -8.00 29.53
C ASP A 229 -22.89 -9.43 29.57
N GLU A 230 -21.98 -10.39 29.63
CA GLU A 230 -22.34 -11.74 30.05
C GLU A 230 -22.92 -11.60 31.47
N PRO A 231 -24.12 -12.14 31.74
CA PRO A 231 -24.65 -12.09 33.10
C PRO A 231 -23.74 -12.90 34.02
N GLU A 232 -23.09 -12.22 34.94
CA GLU A 232 -22.61 -12.84 36.17
C GLU A 232 -23.80 -13.56 36.85
N GLY A 233 -23.78 -14.86 36.86
CA GLY A 233 -24.79 -15.61 37.59
C GLY A 233 -24.84 -17.08 37.23
N ALA A 234 -23.88 -17.83 37.73
CA ALA A 234 -24.16 -19.22 38.13
C ALA A 234 -23.39 -19.53 39.39
N GLU A 235 -24.13 -19.36 40.48
CA GLU A 235 -23.83 -19.74 41.83
C GLU A 235 -23.26 -21.15 41.97
N ARG A 236 -22.39 -21.22 42.99
CA ARG A 236 -22.08 -22.40 43.81
C ARG A 236 -23.33 -23.28 44.03
N LEU A 237 -23.17 -24.57 43.87
CA LEU A 237 -23.80 -25.59 44.73
C LEU A 237 -23.11 -26.96 44.61
N ALA A 238 -22.65 -27.43 45.79
CA ALA A 238 -22.32 -28.78 46.24
C ALA A 238 -21.10 -29.45 45.67
#